data_f3490d412d927ae8352654b2743ea988
#
_entry.id   f3490d412d927ae8352654b2743ea988
#
_cell.length_a   1.000
_cell.length_b   1.000
_cell.length_c   1.000
_cell.angle_alpha   90.00
_cell.angle_beta   90.00
_cell.angle_gamma   90.00
#
_symmetry.space_group_name_H-M   'P 1'
#
loop_
_entity.id
_entity.type
_entity.pdbx_description
1 polymer ?
#
loop_
_entity_poly.entity_id
_entity_poly.type
_entity_poly.pdbx_seq_one_letter_code
_entity_poly.pdbx_strand_id
1 'polypeptide(L)'
;EHLNNNNIPHIIFEKNRLVENWRTGRWDSLVANGPAWHDRFPTLEFEGSPNNFVHKDIVVSYFEKFAKKINAPIKTNVNVEEVKKIDNESFHVKTSDGNYLTQNVIVATGAFQKPTFPKIIPENSGLNQIHSKDYFNPNQLLEGGVLVIGSGSSGTQISDELLRAGKNVYLSIGPHNRPPRSYRGKDNVWWFGVLGVWQKKTPDPNTQHVTIAVSGYGGGKTIDFRKFANRGMNLMGMTQKFENGILYFENDLKKNLDKGDQYYLSVLKDADEYINKNNLNFPLEEEAKILEKDPNCVKNPILELDIKKENIKNVIWATGYVHDFSWLKVNAFDKMGKPDHYRG
;
A
#
# COMPACT_ATOMS: atom_id res chain seq x y z
N GLU A 1 -18.68 11.11 12.21
CA GLU A 1 -18.76 11.21 13.67
C GLU A 1 -18.62 12.66 14.14
N HIS A 2 -17.51 13.35 13.85
CA HIS A 2 -17.28 14.74 14.29
C HIS A 2 -18.36 15.72 13.79
N LEU A 3 -18.79 15.61 12.53
CA LEU A 3 -19.86 16.45 12.00
C LEU A 3 -21.18 16.21 12.72
N ASN A 4 -21.55 14.96 12.98
CA ASN A 4 -22.73 14.61 13.76
C ASN A 4 -22.66 15.15 15.18
N ASN A 5 -21.53 14.96 15.87
CA ASN A 5 -21.33 15.42 17.25
C ASN A 5 -21.42 16.94 17.39
N ASN A 6 -21.13 17.66 16.31
CA ASN A 6 -21.24 19.13 16.27
C ASN A 6 -22.53 19.63 15.59
N ASN A 7 -23.47 18.75 15.30
CA ASN A 7 -24.75 19.07 14.63
C ASN A 7 -24.56 19.81 13.29
N ILE A 8 -23.51 19.47 12.55
CA ILE A 8 -23.26 20.06 11.23
C ILE A 8 -24.00 19.27 10.16
N PRO A 9 -25.00 19.85 9.46
CA PRO A 9 -25.69 19.15 8.39
C PRO A 9 -24.74 18.76 7.28
N HIS A 10 -24.75 17.49 6.88
CA HIS A 10 -23.86 16.99 5.83
C HIS A 10 -24.48 15.76 5.14
N ILE A 11 -23.95 15.43 3.98
CA ILE A 11 -24.23 14.24 3.23
C ILE A 11 -22.92 13.63 2.72
N ILE A 12 -22.85 12.31 2.63
CA ILE A 12 -21.72 11.57 2.12
C ILE A 12 -22.14 10.87 0.83
N PHE A 13 -21.41 11.09 -0.27
CA PHE A 13 -21.61 10.37 -1.52
C PHE A 13 -20.57 9.29 -1.65
N GLU A 14 -21.01 8.06 -1.90
CA GLU A 14 -20.17 6.92 -2.22
C GLU A 14 -20.57 6.39 -3.60
N LYS A 15 -19.58 6.31 -4.50
CA LYS A 15 -19.80 5.90 -5.88
C LYS A 15 -20.41 4.51 -6.04
N ASN A 16 -20.00 3.60 -5.17
CA ASN A 16 -20.41 2.19 -5.17
C ASN A 16 -21.15 1.82 -3.88
N ARG A 17 -21.14 0.54 -3.53
CA ARG A 17 -21.55 0.11 -2.20
C ARG A 17 -20.56 0.62 -1.15
N LEU A 18 -21.02 0.75 0.06
CA LEU A 18 -20.13 1.08 1.18
C LEU A 18 -18.98 0.05 1.26
N VAL A 19 -17.76 0.58 1.42
CA VAL A 19 -16.52 -0.22 1.56
C VAL A 19 -16.17 -1.06 0.32
N GLU A 20 -16.66 -0.70 -0.84
CA GLU A 20 -16.50 -1.49 -2.08
C GLU A 20 -15.06 -1.86 -2.38
N ASN A 21 -14.11 -0.92 -2.23
CA ASN A 21 -12.71 -1.17 -2.55
C ASN A 21 -12.05 -2.24 -1.65
N TRP A 22 -12.54 -2.45 -0.43
CA TRP A 22 -12.11 -3.55 0.42
C TRP A 22 -12.76 -4.87 0.01
N ARG A 23 -13.98 -4.84 -0.54
CA ARG A 23 -14.68 -6.04 -1.02
C ARG A 23 -14.07 -6.59 -2.29
N THR A 24 -13.92 -5.74 -3.32
CA THR A 24 -13.64 -6.16 -4.69
C THR A 24 -12.30 -5.68 -5.23
N GLY A 25 -11.63 -4.74 -4.57
CA GLY A 25 -10.33 -4.20 -5.01
C GLY A 25 -9.15 -4.76 -4.21
N ARG A 26 -9.30 -5.93 -3.59
CA ARG A 26 -8.27 -6.58 -2.76
C ARG A 26 -8.30 -8.09 -2.98
N TRP A 27 -7.12 -8.73 -2.89
CA TRP A 27 -7.00 -10.18 -2.98
C TRP A 27 -7.60 -10.89 -1.77
N ASP A 28 -7.94 -12.16 -1.97
CA ASP A 28 -8.76 -12.91 -1.04
C ASP A 28 -8.11 -13.10 0.34
N SER A 29 -6.80 -13.33 0.39
CA SER A 29 -6.07 -13.57 1.63
C SER A 29 -5.57 -12.30 2.33
N LEU A 30 -5.97 -11.10 1.87
CA LEU A 30 -5.48 -9.86 2.46
C LEU A 30 -5.88 -9.74 3.93
N VAL A 31 -4.90 -9.44 4.76
CA VAL A 31 -5.10 -8.96 6.13
C VAL A 31 -4.57 -7.53 6.26
N ALA A 32 -5.14 -6.77 7.19
CA ALA A 32 -4.70 -5.40 7.48
C ALA A 32 -3.21 -5.36 7.85
N ASN A 33 -2.53 -4.26 7.53
CA ASN A 33 -1.10 -4.10 7.78
C ASN A 33 -0.77 -3.68 9.21
N GLY A 34 -1.72 -3.11 9.92
CA GLY A 34 -1.61 -2.75 11.32
C GLY A 34 -2.38 -3.73 12.21
N PRO A 35 -2.01 -3.85 13.50
CA PRO A 35 -2.79 -4.60 14.47
C PRO A 35 -4.11 -3.89 14.77
N ALA A 36 -5.11 -4.64 15.20
CA ALA A 36 -6.48 -4.15 15.43
C ALA A 36 -6.55 -2.96 16.38
N TRP A 37 -5.68 -2.90 17.42
CA TRP A 37 -5.63 -1.77 18.34
C TRP A 37 -5.22 -0.46 17.68
N HIS A 38 -4.45 -0.52 16.59
CA HIS A 38 -3.99 0.66 15.85
C HIS A 38 -4.99 1.06 14.75
N ASP A 39 -5.51 0.08 13.99
CA ASP A 39 -6.31 0.34 12.79
C ASP A 39 -7.79 0.64 13.09
N ARG A 40 -8.16 0.73 14.35
CA ARG A 40 -9.52 1.01 14.82
C ARG A 40 -9.87 2.51 14.85
N PHE A 41 -11.15 2.81 14.75
CA PHE A 41 -11.68 4.12 15.10
C PHE A 41 -11.75 4.28 16.64
N PRO A 42 -11.64 5.53 17.16
CA PRO A 42 -11.60 5.77 18.60
C PRO A 42 -12.81 5.20 19.37
N THR A 43 -13.98 5.16 18.75
CA THR A 43 -15.25 4.78 19.39
C THR A 43 -15.73 3.37 19.08
N LEU A 44 -14.98 2.62 18.27
CA LEU A 44 -15.32 1.23 17.91
C LEU A 44 -14.06 0.37 17.86
N GLU A 45 -14.09 -0.77 18.54
CA GLU A 45 -13.01 -1.75 18.54
C GLU A 45 -13.30 -2.89 17.56
N PHE A 46 -12.25 -3.54 17.05
CA PHE A 46 -12.39 -4.82 16.39
C PHE A 46 -12.70 -5.92 17.42
N GLU A 47 -13.44 -6.93 17.00
CA GLU A 47 -13.68 -8.11 17.83
C GLU A 47 -12.41 -8.97 17.93
N GLY A 48 -12.19 -9.59 19.08
CA GLY A 48 -11.06 -10.49 19.33
C GLY A 48 -9.84 -9.80 19.94
N SER A 49 -8.66 -10.38 19.76
CA SER A 49 -7.43 -9.83 20.33
C SER A 49 -7.05 -8.51 19.66
N PRO A 50 -6.70 -7.47 20.44
CA PRO A 50 -6.25 -6.19 19.89
C PRO A 50 -4.95 -6.29 19.07
N ASN A 51 -4.16 -7.34 19.26
CA ASN A 51 -2.92 -7.56 18.53
C ASN A 51 -3.11 -8.35 17.22
N ASN A 52 -4.34 -8.76 16.89
CA ASN A 52 -4.61 -9.45 15.63
C ASN A 52 -4.50 -8.52 14.44
N PHE A 53 -4.03 -9.08 13.33
CA PHE A 53 -4.11 -8.46 12.00
C PHE A 53 -5.38 -8.98 11.33
N VAL A 54 -6.35 -8.10 11.13
CA VAL A 54 -7.69 -8.52 10.72
C VAL A 54 -7.81 -8.77 9.23
N HIS A 55 -8.56 -9.80 8.87
CA HIS A 55 -8.85 -10.13 7.47
C HIS A 55 -9.71 -9.02 6.81
N LYS A 56 -9.55 -8.85 5.49
CA LYS A 56 -10.28 -7.82 4.73
C LYS A 56 -11.80 -7.83 4.96
N ASP A 57 -12.43 -9.00 5.09
CA ASP A 57 -13.87 -9.11 5.28
C ASP A 57 -14.31 -8.62 6.67
N ILE A 58 -13.45 -8.79 7.68
CA ILE A 58 -13.67 -8.21 9.01
C ILE A 58 -13.56 -6.69 8.93
N VAL A 59 -12.61 -6.16 8.15
CA VAL A 59 -12.50 -4.71 7.91
C VAL A 59 -13.76 -4.18 7.25
N VAL A 60 -14.33 -4.89 6.25
CA VAL A 60 -15.60 -4.53 5.62
C VAL A 60 -16.72 -4.43 6.66
N SER A 61 -16.93 -5.49 7.43
CA SER A 61 -17.98 -5.55 8.45
C SER A 61 -17.78 -4.48 9.52
N TYR A 62 -16.54 -4.18 9.88
CA TYR A 62 -16.19 -3.14 10.84
C TYR A 62 -16.59 -1.74 10.35
N PHE A 63 -16.28 -1.39 9.11
CA PHE A 63 -16.68 -0.10 8.52
C PHE A 63 -18.20 0.04 8.42
N GLU A 64 -18.91 -1.04 8.09
CA GLU A 64 -20.38 -1.04 8.06
C GLU A 64 -20.97 -0.82 9.47
N LYS A 65 -20.45 -1.54 10.47
CA LYS A 65 -20.81 -1.33 11.88
C LYS A 65 -20.56 0.10 12.33
N PHE A 66 -19.39 0.67 11.93
CA PHE A 66 -19.05 2.06 12.26
C PHE A 66 -20.01 3.06 11.61
N ALA A 67 -20.27 2.93 10.31
CA ALA A 67 -21.20 3.81 9.60
C ALA A 67 -22.60 3.79 10.24
N LYS A 68 -23.09 2.61 10.61
CA LYS A 68 -24.36 2.44 11.34
C LYS A 68 -24.31 3.06 12.72
N LYS A 69 -23.23 2.82 13.49
CA LYS A 69 -23.06 3.35 14.85
C LYS A 69 -23.12 4.87 14.90
N ILE A 70 -22.48 5.54 13.94
CA ILE A 70 -22.46 7.01 13.88
C ILE A 70 -23.66 7.58 13.10
N ASN A 71 -24.58 6.74 12.65
CA ASN A 71 -25.74 7.14 11.84
C ASN A 71 -25.32 8.04 10.66
N ALA A 72 -24.31 7.59 9.91
CA ALA A 72 -23.71 8.39 8.82
C ALA A 72 -24.72 8.58 7.67
N PRO A 73 -24.98 9.82 7.20
CA PRO A 73 -25.91 10.11 6.12
C PRO A 73 -25.29 9.80 4.74
N ILE A 74 -25.12 8.51 4.43
CA ILE A 74 -24.45 8.05 3.21
C ILE A 74 -25.47 7.73 2.12
N LYS A 75 -25.26 8.33 0.93
CA LYS A 75 -25.88 7.91 -0.32
C LYS A 75 -24.90 7.06 -1.11
N THR A 76 -25.17 5.77 -1.23
CA THR A 76 -24.40 4.80 -2.03
C THR A 76 -24.87 4.78 -3.47
N ASN A 77 -24.01 4.28 -4.38
CA ASN A 77 -24.24 4.25 -5.82
C ASN A 77 -24.49 5.64 -6.43
N VAL A 78 -23.89 6.67 -5.84
CA VAL A 78 -23.97 8.05 -6.30
C VAL A 78 -22.58 8.55 -6.66
N ASN A 79 -22.34 8.70 -7.97
CA ASN A 79 -21.08 9.20 -8.49
C ASN A 79 -21.08 10.74 -8.48
N VAL A 80 -20.07 11.35 -7.87
CA VAL A 80 -19.83 12.79 -8.00
C VAL A 80 -19.09 13.03 -9.33
N GLU A 81 -19.73 13.71 -10.25
CA GLU A 81 -19.23 13.96 -11.61
C GLU A 81 -18.43 15.26 -11.70
N GLU A 82 -18.84 16.26 -10.96
CA GLU A 82 -18.18 17.55 -10.95
C GLU A 82 -18.43 18.31 -9.65
N VAL A 83 -17.41 19.02 -9.17
CA VAL A 83 -17.53 20.02 -8.13
C VAL A 83 -16.97 21.34 -8.65
N LYS A 84 -17.77 22.38 -8.62
CA LYS A 84 -17.38 23.75 -9.02
C LYS A 84 -17.61 24.73 -7.88
N LYS A 85 -16.70 25.65 -7.69
CA LYS A 85 -16.93 26.84 -6.88
C LYS A 85 -17.81 27.81 -7.67
N ILE A 86 -18.95 28.25 -7.11
CA ILE A 86 -19.87 29.19 -7.77
C ILE A 86 -19.50 30.64 -7.40
N ASP A 87 -19.28 30.87 -6.11
CA ASP A 87 -18.90 32.14 -5.53
C ASP A 87 -17.93 31.94 -4.36
N ASN A 88 -17.69 32.97 -3.55
CA ASN A 88 -16.74 32.86 -2.44
C ASN A 88 -17.21 31.92 -1.31
N GLU A 89 -18.50 31.62 -1.24
CA GLU A 89 -19.14 30.94 -0.10
C GLU A 89 -19.79 29.59 -0.46
N SER A 90 -19.90 29.27 -1.77
CA SER A 90 -20.66 28.08 -2.18
C SER A 90 -20.02 27.28 -3.30
N PHE A 91 -20.35 26.00 -3.29
CA PHE A 91 -19.97 25.01 -4.29
C PHE A 91 -21.22 24.37 -4.90
N HIS A 92 -21.18 24.17 -6.20
CA HIS A 92 -22.11 23.31 -6.93
C HIS A 92 -21.51 21.91 -7.07
N VAL A 93 -22.23 20.90 -6.63
CA VAL A 93 -21.85 19.48 -6.71
C VAL A 93 -22.83 18.79 -7.64
N LYS A 94 -22.35 18.38 -8.82
CA LYS A 94 -23.11 17.58 -9.78
C LYS A 94 -22.86 16.11 -9.52
N THR A 95 -23.93 15.34 -9.39
CA THR A 95 -23.86 13.88 -9.15
C THR A 95 -24.77 13.12 -10.10
N SER A 96 -24.63 11.80 -10.16
CA SER A 96 -25.55 10.92 -10.91
C SER A 96 -26.97 10.88 -10.33
N ASP A 97 -27.19 11.41 -9.12
CA ASP A 97 -28.49 11.47 -8.40
C ASP A 97 -29.09 12.90 -8.38
N GLY A 98 -28.43 13.86 -9.00
CA GLY A 98 -28.87 15.25 -9.05
C GLY A 98 -27.79 16.27 -8.70
N ASN A 99 -28.22 17.51 -8.42
CA ASN A 99 -27.35 18.64 -8.14
C ASN A 99 -27.54 19.12 -6.69
N TYR A 100 -26.44 19.48 -6.06
CA TYR A 100 -26.42 19.94 -4.67
C TYR A 100 -25.66 21.26 -4.56
N LEU A 101 -26.10 22.09 -3.62
CA LEU A 101 -25.40 23.31 -3.22
C LEU A 101 -24.88 23.14 -1.79
N THR A 102 -23.65 23.54 -1.54
CA THR A 102 -23.03 23.43 -0.23
C THR A 102 -21.97 24.50 -0.02
N GLN A 103 -21.75 24.89 1.24
CA GLN A 103 -20.68 25.83 1.61
C GLN A 103 -19.30 25.17 1.72
N ASN A 104 -19.27 23.86 1.98
CA ASN A 104 -18.03 23.13 2.20
C ASN A 104 -18.05 21.79 1.47
N VAL A 105 -16.89 21.38 0.94
CA VAL A 105 -16.67 20.07 0.35
C VAL A 105 -15.48 19.40 1.01
N ILE A 106 -15.67 18.19 1.50
CA ILE A 106 -14.60 17.35 2.03
C ILE A 106 -14.31 16.26 1.00
N VAL A 107 -13.12 16.31 0.40
CA VAL A 107 -12.65 15.30 -0.57
C VAL A 107 -12.01 14.17 0.19
N ALA A 108 -12.70 13.03 0.29
CA ALA A 108 -12.28 11.85 1.03
C ALA A 108 -12.16 10.60 0.12
N THR A 109 -11.69 10.79 -1.11
CA THR A 109 -11.66 9.75 -2.16
C THR A 109 -10.54 8.74 -2.00
N GLY A 110 -9.65 8.92 -1.03
CA GLY A 110 -8.55 8.01 -0.72
C GLY A 110 -7.41 8.04 -1.76
N ALA A 111 -6.38 7.24 -1.51
CA ALA A 111 -5.16 7.22 -2.32
C ALA A 111 -5.20 6.19 -3.48
N PHE A 112 -6.10 5.22 -3.44
CA PHE A 112 -6.16 4.11 -4.41
C PHE A 112 -7.19 4.40 -5.53
N GLN A 113 -6.96 5.49 -6.30
CA GLN A 113 -7.95 5.95 -7.27
C GLN A 113 -7.73 5.31 -8.65
N LYS A 114 -6.64 5.66 -9.34
CA LYS A 114 -6.35 5.20 -10.70
C LYS A 114 -5.10 4.32 -10.70
N PRO A 115 -5.19 3.03 -11.05
CA PRO A 115 -4.04 2.15 -11.11
C PRO A 115 -3.02 2.62 -12.14
N THR A 116 -1.73 2.47 -11.83
CA THR A 116 -0.62 2.87 -12.70
C THR A 116 -0.09 1.66 -13.46
N PHE A 117 -0.12 1.75 -14.79
CA PHE A 117 0.50 0.77 -15.70
C PHE A 117 1.67 1.44 -16.42
N PRO A 118 2.92 1.17 -16.04
CA PRO A 118 4.06 1.60 -16.82
C PRO A 118 4.02 1.01 -18.24
N LYS A 119 4.28 1.84 -19.24
CA LYS A 119 4.28 1.42 -20.65
C LYS A 119 5.57 0.69 -21.03
N ILE A 120 5.99 -0.27 -20.20
CA ILE A 120 7.23 -1.04 -20.39
C ILE A 120 6.96 -2.28 -21.25
N ILE A 121 5.87 -3.00 -20.94
CA ILE A 121 5.51 -4.25 -21.62
C ILE A 121 4.30 -3.95 -22.54
N PRO A 122 4.42 -4.16 -23.86
CA PRO A 122 3.30 -3.94 -24.78
C PRO A 122 2.10 -4.86 -24.46
N GLU A 123 0.90 -4.39 -24.72
CA GLU A 123 -0.34 -5.19 -24.52
C GLU A 123 -0.35 -6.47 -25.37
N ASN A 124 0.20 -6.39 -26.59
CA ASN A 124 0.31 -7.53 -27.52
C ASN A 124 1.52 -8.44 -27.26
N SER A 125 2.18 -8.34 -26.10
CA SER A 125 3.34 -9.18 -25.72
C SER A 125 3.03 -10.67 -25.59
N GLY A 126 1.76 -11.05 -25.50
CA GLY A 126 1.32 -12.42 -25.20
C GLY A 126 1.35 -12.77 -23.71
N LEU A 127 1.66 -11.82 -22.84
CA LEU A 127 1.63 -11.98 -21.38
C LEU A 127 0.25 -11.57 -20.83
N ASN A 128 -0.25 -12.33 -19.87
CA ASN A 128 -1.40 -11.94 -19.07
C ASN A 128 -0.96 -10.85 -18.08
N GLN A 129 -1.36 -9.61 -18.34
CA GLN A 129 -0.98 -8.43 -17.54
C GLN A 129 -2.16 -7.94 -16.72
N ILE A 130 -2.02 -7.94 -15.41
CA ILE A 130 -3.03 -7.41 -14.48
C ILE A 130 -2.40 -6.43 -13.49
N HIS A 131 -3.18 -5.49 -12.99
CA HIS A 131 -2.76 -4.67 -11.86
C HIS A 131 -3.02 -5.40 -10.53
N SER A 132 -2.26 -5.10 -9.49
CA SER A 132 -2.47 -5.67 -8.14
C SER A 132 -3.89 -5.44 -7.59
N LYS A 133 -4.61 -4.44 -8.11
CA LYS A 133 -6.03 -4.19 -7.82
C LYS A 133 -6.95 -5.31 -8.31
N ASP A 134 -6.58 -5.93 -9.43
CA ASP A 134 -7.39 -6.94 -10.13
C ASP A 134 -6.88 -8.36 -9.87
N TYR A 135 -5.88 -8.50 -8.99
CA TYR A 135 -5.42 -9.77 -8.47
C TYR A 135 -6.29 -10.19 -7.28
N PHE A 136 -6.82 -11.42 -7.32
CA PHE A 136 -7.65 -11.98 -6.26
C PHE A 136 -7.00 -13.17 -5.55
N ASN A 137 -6.45 -14.11 -6.31
CA ASN A 137 -5.79 -15.29 -5.76
C ASN A 137 -4.92 -15.99 -6.82
N PRO A 138 -4.04 -16.95 -6.45
CA PRO A 138 -3.16 -17.67 -7.38
C PRO A 138 -3.86 -18.46 -8.49
N ASN A 139 -5.12 -18.86 -8.28
CA ASN A 139 -5.88 -19.67 -9.25
C ASN A 139 -6.37 -18.86 -10.45
N GLN A 140 -6.38 -17.54 -10.34
CA GLN A 140 -6.74 -16.61 -11.42
C GLN A 140 -5.69 -16.60 -12.54
N LEU A 141 -4.45 -16.99 -12.23
CA LEU A 141 -3.31 -16.83 -13.13
C LEU A 141 -3.17 -18.01 -14.08
N LEU A 142 -2.67 -17.73 -15.29
CA LEU A 142 -2.30 -18.76 -16.25
C LEU A 142 -1.22 -19.67 -15.68
N GLU A 143 -1.18 -20.91 -16.14
CA GLU A 143 -0.10 -21.84 -15.77
C GLU A 143 1.24 -21.32 -16.31
N GLY A 144 2.25 -21.27 -15.44
CA GLY A 144 3.58 -20.75 -15.74
C GLY A 144 4.10 -19.76 -14.68
N GLY A 145 5.25 -19.16 -14.97
CA GLY A 145 5.91 -18.20 -14.09
C GLY A 145 5.14 -16.87 -13.98
N VAL A 146 5.30 -16.21 -12.85
CA VAL A 146 4.67 -14.93 -12.53
C VAL A 146 5.73 -13.89 -12.21
N LEU A 147 5.78 -12.82 -12.99
CA LEU A 147 6.56 -11.63 -12.67
C LEU A 147 5.69 -10.62 -11.94
N VAL A 148 6.11 -10.24 -10.73
CA VAL A 148 5.52 -9.13 -9.97
C VAL A 148 6.45 -7.92 -10.08
N ILE A 149 5.93 -6.79 -10.55
CA ILE A 149 6.70 -5.55 -10.71
C ILE A 149 6.31 -4.57 -9.61
N GLY A 150 7.24 -4.26 -8.72
CA GLY A 150 7.07 -3.40 -7.56
C GLY A 150 7.11 -4.15 -6.23
N SER A 151 7.90 -3.62 -5.29
CA SER A 151 8.22 -4.22 -3.99
C SER A 151 7.64 -3.48 -2.78
N GLY A 152 6.59 -2.68 -3.00
CA GLY A 152 5.76 -2.14 -1.92
C GLY A 152 4.93 -3.23 -1.23
N SER A 153 4.09 -2.85 -0.26
CA SER A 153 3.29 -3.81 0.52
C SER A 153 2.48 -4.77 -0.36
N SER A 154 1.79 -4.26 -1.40
CA SER A 154 0.99 -5.13 -2.29
C SER A 154 1.86 -6.12 -3.06
N GLY A 155 2.93 -5.66 -3.72
CA GLY A 155 3.80 -6.56 -4.49
C GLY A 155 4.47 -7.61 -3.61
N THR A 156 4.95 -7.21 -2.44
CA THR A 156 5.57 -8.11 -1.47
C THR A 156 4.60 -9.19 -0.97
N GLN A 157 3.37 -8.80 -0.61
CA GLN A 157 2.37 -9.72 -0.06
C GLN A 157 1.83 -10.67 -1.13
N ILE A 158 1.57 -10.18 -2.33
CA ILE A 158 1.14 -11.01 -3.47
C ILE A 158 2.25 -11.99 -3.86
N SER A 159 3.51 -11.54 -3.92
CA SER A 159 4.65 -12.41 -4.23
C SER A 159 4.83 -13.52 -3.18
N ASP A 160 4.67 -13.20 -1.88
CA ASP A 160 4.73 -14.21 -0.82
C ASP A 160 3.56 -15.21 -0.91
N GLU A 161 2.35 -14.76 -1.23
CA GLU A 161 1.19 -15.64 -1.44
C GLU A 161 1.43 -16.59 -2.61
N LEU A 162 1.89 -16.07 -3.76
CA LEU A 162 2.21 -16.86 -4.94
C LEU A 162 3.32 -17.91 -4.65
N LEU A 163 4.35 -17.50 -3.92
CA LEU A 163 5.43 -18.42 -3.52
C LEU A 163 4.91 -19.53 -2.61
N ARG A 164 4.05 -19.22 -1.64
CA ARG A 164 3.40 -20.21 -0.77
C ARG A 164 2.45 -21.14 -1.54
N ALA A 165 1.85 -20.66 -2.63
CA ALA A 165 1.02 -21.45 -3.53
C ALA A 165 1.84 -22.30 -4.54
N GLY A 166 3.17 -22.32 -4.42
CA GLY A 166 4.06 -23.13 -5.29
C GLY A 166 4.27 -22.57 -6.70
N LYS A 167 3.92 -21.28 -6.93
CA LYS A 167 4.19 -20.64 -8.23
C LYS A 167 5.67 -20.30 -8.38
N ASN A 168 6.21 -20.33 -9.60
CA ASN A 168 7.53 -19.79 -9.90
C ASN A 168 7.44 -18.27 -9.97
N VAL A 169 7.97 -17.59 -8.95
CA VAL A 169 7.79 -16.16 -8.73
C VAL A 169 9.08 -15.39 -9.04
N TYR A 170 8.93 -14.35 -9.82
CA TYR A 170 9.95 -13.35 -10.13
C TYR A 170 9.48 -12.00 -9.58
N LEU A 171 10.31 -11.33 -8.77
CA LEU A 171 9.98 -10.05 -8.15
C LEU A 171 10.99 -8.96 -8.55
N SER A 172 10.49 -7.94 -9.24
CA SER A 172 11.27 -6.73 -9.55
C SER A 172 11.21 -5.74 -8.39
N ILE A 173 12.38 -5.46 -7.80
CA ILE A 173 12.54 -4.70 -6.56
C ILE A 173 13.13 -3.33 -6.85
N GLY A 174 12.35 -2.28 -6.57
CA GLY A 174 12.80 -0.90 -6.55
C GLY A 174 13.17 -0.41 -5.14
N PRO A 175 13.46 0.89 -4.99
CA PRO A 175 13.71 1.52 -3.69
C PRO A 175 12.53 1.30 -2.73
N HIS A 176 12.81 0.86 -1.51
CA HIS A 176 11.80 0.55 -0.50
C HIS A 176 12.33 0.77 0.91
N ASN A 177 11.42 1.03 1.84
CA ASN A 177 11.65 0.97 3.28
C ASN A 177 11.08 -0.35 3.80
N ARG A 178 11.83 -1.05 4.65
CA ARG A 178 11.35 -2.25 5.34
C ARG A 178 11.48 -2.10 6.84
N PRO A 179 10.48 -1.56 7.55
CA PRO A 179 10.55 -1.47 9.01
C PRO A 179 10.52 -2.87 9.64
N PRO A 180 11.09 -3.05 10.85
CA PRO A 180 10.85 -4.26 11.62
C PRO A 180 9.35 -4.40 11.86
N ARG A 181 8.80 -5.63 11.82
CA ARG A 181 7.39 -5.81 12.23
C ARG A 181 7.21 -5.54 13.70
N SER A 182 8.13 -6.04 14.49
CA SER A 182 8.22 -5.79 15.91
C SER A 182 9.68 -5.66 16.33
N TYR A 183 9.92 -4.99 17.42
CA TYR A 183 11.23 -4.92 18.05
C TYR A 183 11.07 -4.71 19.55
N ARG A 184 11.83 -5.47 20.36
CA ARG A 184 11.82 -5.41 21.82
C ARG A 184 10.40 -5.46 22.41
N GLY A 185 9.57 -6.38 21.87
CA GLY A 185 8.21 -6.65 22.31
C GLY A 185 7.16 -5.61 21.91
N LYS A 186 7.49 -4.64 21.05
CA LYS A 186 6.55 -3.63 20.54
C LYS A 186 6.42 -3.72 19.04
N ASP A 187 5.19 -3.57 18.53
CA ASP A 187 4.90 -3.49 17.10
C ASP A 187 5.48 -2.21 16.49
N ASN A 188 5.78 -2.23 15.18
CA ASN A 188 6.35 -1.08 14.48
C ASN A 188 5.45 0.16 14.52
N VAL A 189 4.13 -0.01 14.49
CA VAL A 189 3.22 1.15 14.57
C VAL A 189 3.27 1.83 15.93
N TRP A 190 3.53 1.07 17.01
CA TRP A 190 3.80 1.65 18.32
C TRP A 190 5.12 2.46 18.31
N TRP A 191 6.19 1.87 17.71
CA TRP A 191 7.46 2.56 17.54
C TRP A 191 7.30 3.85 16.75
N PHE A 192 6.59 3.80 15.61
CA PHE A 192 6.34 4.98 14.79
C PHE A 192 5.59 6.08 15.54
N GLY A 193 4.68 5.70 16.45
CA GLY A 193 3.98 6.65 17.34
C GLY A 193 4.93 7.37 18.28
N VAL A 194 5.68 6.62 19.10
CA VAL A 194 6.56 7.21 20.12
C VAL A 194 7.80 7.90 19.55
N LEU A 195 8.25 7.50 18.36
CA LEU A 195 9.35 8.14 17.62
C LEU A 195 8.89 9.36 16.80
N GLY A 196 7.60 9.71 16.87
CA GLY A 196 7.05 10.87 16.17
C GLY A 196 7.04 10.74 14.63
N VAL A 197 7.08 9.51 14.09
CA VAL A 197 7.10 9.28 12.64
C VAL A 197 5.80 9.78 12.00
N TRP A 198 4.66 9.60 12.67
CA TRP A 198 3.35 10.05 12.19
C TRP A 198 3.19 11.58 12.09
N GLN A 199 3.99 12.33 12.84
CA GLN A 199 3.99 13.79 12.87
C GLN A 199 5.03 14.41 11.92
N LYS A 200 5.87 13.59 11.29
CA LYS A 200 6.88 14.11 10.35
C LYS A 200 6.19 14.68 9.11
N LYS A 201 6.51 15.91 8.81
CA LYS A 201 6.09 16.56 7.55
C LYS A 201 7.01 16.11 6.42
N THR A 202 6.48 16.06 5.21
CA THR A 202 7.30 15.91 4.00
C THR A 202 8.19 17.15 3.86
N PRO A 203 9.52 17.03 3.95
CA PRO A 203 10.42 18.21 3.98
C PRO A 203 10.43 18.97 2.66
N ASP A 204 10.21 18.28 1.55
CA ASP A 204 10.16 18.84 0.20
C ASP A 204 8.99 18.21 -0.57
N PRO A 205 8.10 19.02 -1.17
CA PRO A 205 7.01 18.53 -2.02
C PRO A 205 7.47 17.63 -3.18
N ASN A 206 8.74 17.78 -3.61
CA ASN A 206 9.35 16.98 -4.65
C ASN A 206 10.04 15.70 -4.13
N THR A 207 10.04 15.46 -2.82
CA THR A 207 10.61 14.24 -2.26
C THR A 207 9.90 13.02 -2.85
N GLN A 208 10.67 12.15 -3.50
CA GLN A 208 10.14 10.92 -4.05
C GLN A 208 9.62 10.04 -2.91
N HIS A 209 8.36 9.64 -3.01
CA HIS A 209 7.78 8.71 -2.05
C HIS A 209 8.46 7.35 -2.17
N VAL A 210 9.02 6.87 -1.07
CA VAL A 210 9.59 5.52 -0.96
C VAL A 210 8.55 4.59 -0.40
N THR A 211 8.27 3.50 -1.10
CA THR A 211 7.27 2.52 -0.68
C THR A 211 7.71 1.78 0.58
N ILE A 212 6.75 1.37 1.40
CA ILE A 212 6.99 0.57 2.60
C ILE A 212 6.59 -0.88 2.33
N ALA A 213 7.51 -1.81 2.60
CA ALA A 213 7.27 -3.24 2.54
C ALA A 213 6.85 -3.76 3.93
N VAL A 214 5.56 -3.99 4.12
CA VAL A 214 4.99 -4.55 5.36
C VAL A 214 3.92 -5.57 5.06
N SER A 215 3.65 -6.47 6.00
CA SER A 215 2.58 -7.47 5.92
C SER A 215 2.03 -7.78 7.31
N GLY A 216 0.71 -7.94 7.39
CA GLY A 216 0.03 -8.50 8.58
C GLY A 216 -0.17 -10.01 8.49
N TYR A 217 0.11 -10.63 7.34
CA TYR A 217 -0.10 -12.06 7.15
C TYR A 217 0.70 -12.92 8.14
N GLY A 218 0.05 -13.98 8.64
CA GLY A 218 0.68 -14.93 9.58
C GLY A 218 1.04 -14.30 10.93
N GLY A 219 0.29 -13.32 11.39
CA GLY A 219 0.53 -12.59 12.64
C GLY A 219 1.52 -11.42 12.51
N GLY A 220 1.86 -11.07 11.27
CA GLY A 220 2.81 -10.02 10.95
C GLY A 220 4.27 -10.45 11.11
N LYS A 221 5.03 -10.40 10.03
CA LYS A 221 6.47 -10.71 10.02
C LYS A 221 7.24 -9.58 9.36
N THR A 222 8.45 -9.34 9.84
CA THR A 222 9.39 -8.42 9.17
C THR A 222 9.65 -8.94 7.75
N ILE A 223 9.45 -8.08 6.77
CA ILE A 223 9.76 -8.39 5.38
C ILE A 223 11.27 -8.39 5.20
N ASP A 224 11.78 -9.47 4.65
CA ASP A 224 13.17 -9.61 4.22
C ASP A 224 13.20 -10.34 2.87
N PHE A 225 13.57 -9.61 1.82
CA PHE A 225 13.61 -10.16 0.46
C PHE A 225 14.67 -11.26 0.30
N ARG A 226 15.77 -11.24 1.10
CA ARG A 226 16.73 -12.32 1.09
C ARG A 226 16.12 -13.62 1.59
N LYS A 227 15.25 -13.56 2.61
CA LYS A 227 14.48 -14.72 3.08
C LYS A 227 13.53 -15.25 2.01
N PHE A 228 12.94 -14.38 1.19
CA PHE A 228 12.12 -14.80 0.05
C PHE A 228 12.96 -15.51 -1.01
N ALA A 229 14.14 -14.99 -1.35
CA ALA A 229 15.07 -15.65 -2.27
C ALA A 229 15.52 -17.03 -1.75
N ASN A 230 15.81 -17.15 -0.46
CA ASN A 230 16.17 -18.43 0.17
C ASN A 230 15.02 -19.45 0.14
N ARG A 231 13.79 -19.01 -0.06
CA ARG A 231 12.59 -19.83 -0.26
C ARG A 231 12.29 -20.11 -1.73
N GLY A 232 13.14 -19.66 -2.66
CA GLY A 232 13.02 -19.92 -4.10
C GLY A 232 12.41 -18.78 -4.93
N MET A 233 12.22 -17.60 -4.37
CA MET A 233 11.80 -16.42 -5.16
C MET A 233 12.98 -15.86 -5.96
N ASN A 234 12.77 -15.60 -7.24
CA ASN A 234 13.76 -14.93 -8.09
C ASN A 234 13.65 -13.43 -7.92
N LEU A 235 14.73 -12.78 -7.43
CA LEU A 235 14.77 -11.33 -7.23
C LEU A 235 15.56 -10.65 -8.34
N MET A 236 15.05 -9.53 -8.86
CA MET A 236 15.71 -8.69 -9.83
C MET A 236 15.65 -7.22 -9.40
N GLY A 237 16.50 -6.40 -9.98
CA GLY A 237 16.42 -4.95 -9.88
C GLY A 237 15.16 -4.37 -10.56
N MET A 238 15.12 -3.06 -10.71
CA MET A 238 14.00 -2.39 -11.37
C MET A 238 13.84 -2.85 -12.81
N THR A 239 12.60 -3.12 -13.23
CA THR A 239 12.29 -3.42 -14.63
C THR A 239 12.50 -2.18 -15.48
N GLN A 240 13.34 -2.30 -16.52
CA GLN A 240 13.76 -1.19 -17.39
C GLN A 240 12.98 -1.16 -18.70
N LYS A 241 13.01 -2.26 -19.45
CA LYS A 241 12.37 -2.37 -20.75
C LYS A 241 12.01 -3.82 -21.10
N PHE A 242 11.17 -3.96 -22.15
CA PHE A 242 10.85 -5.22 -22.77
C PHE A 242 11.14 -5.12 -24.26
N GLU A 243 11.89 -6.04 -24.82
CA GLU A 243 12.28 -6.04 -26.21
C GLU A 243 12.47 -7.47 -26.73
N ASN A 244 11.85 -7.83 -27.85
CA ASN A 244 11.99 -9.13 -28.51
C ASN A 244 11.74 -10.35 -27.60
N GLY A 245 10.81 -10.23 -26.63
CA GLY A 245 10.50 -11.31 -25.68
C GLY A 245 11.45 -11.39 -24.49
N ILE A 246 12.33 -10.43 -24.32
CA ILE A 246 13.28 -10.33 -23.21
C ILE A 246 12.92 -9.13 -22.33
N LEU A 247 12.83 -9.35 -21.04
CA LEU A 247 12.74 -8.31 -20.00
C LEU A 247 14.13 -7.96 -19.54
N TYR A 248 14.42 -6.66 -19.43
CA TYR A 248 15.69 -6.12 -18.96
C TYR A 248 15.50 -5.43 -17.61
N PHE A 249 16.47 -5.62 -16.73
CA PHE A 249 16.45 -5.09 -15.37
C PHE A 249 17.69 -4.26 -15.09
N GLU A 250 17.53 -3.23 -14.23
CA GLU A 250 18.65 -2.45 -13.71
C GLU A 250 19.53 -3.32 -12.81
N ASN A 251 20.83 -3.04 -12.82
CA ASN A 251 21.78 -3.68 -11.91
C ASN A 251 21.78 -2.96 -10.53
N ASP A 252 20.62 -2.83 -9.94
CA ASP A 252 20.39 -2.06 -8.71
C ASP A 252 19.79 -2.88 -7.56
N LEU A 253 19.59 -4.20 -7.74
CA LEU A 253 18.98 -5.07 -6.73
C LEU A 253 19.71 -4.94 -5.38
N LYS A 254 21.05 -5.12 -5.37
CA LYS A 254 21.82 -5.01 -4.13
C LYS A 254 21.66 -3.64 -3.47
N LYS A 255 21.74 -2.57 -4.24
CA LYS A 255 21.55 -1.21 -3.76
C LYS A 255 20.18 -1.00 -3.11
N ASN A 256 19.13 -1.54 -3.71
CA ASN A 256 17.78 -1.42 -3.20
C ASN A 256 17.58 -2.23 -1.91
N LEU A 257 18.13 -3.43 -1.81
CA LEU A 257 18.13 -4.24 -0.60
C LEU A 257 18.90 -3.55 0.55
N ASP A 258 20.13 -3.07 0.27
CA ASP A 258 20.97 -2.38 1.25
C ASP A 258 20.28 -1.11 1.82
N LYS A 259 19.55 -0.36 0.98
CA LYS A 259 18.75 0.78 1.46
C LYS A 259 17.62 0.35 2.39
N GLY A 260 16.92 -0.74 2.07
CA GLY A 260 15.92 -1.32 2.95
C GLY A 260 16.51 -1.75 4.28
N ASP A 261 17.69 -2.35 4.28
CA ASP A 261 18.42 -2.75 5.49
C ASP A 261 18.86 -1.56 6.34
N GLN A 262 19.39 -0.52 5.70
CA GLN A 262 19.76 0.73 6.39
C GLN A 262 18.55 1.35 7.10
N TYR A 263 17.39 1.39 6.42
CA TYR A 263 16.16 1.85 7.05
C TYR A 263 15.75 0.97 8.24
N TYR A 264 15.78 -0.36 8.06
CA TYR A 264 15.49 -1.31 9.14
C TYR A 264 16.35 -1.06 10.37
N LEU A 265 17.67 -1.02 10.19
CA LEU A 265 18.63 -0.81 11.28
C LEU A 265 18.48 0.58 11.92
N SER A 266 18.12 1.61 11.15
CA SER A 266 17.88 2.94 11.71
C SER A 266 16.68 2.95 12.67
N VAL A 267 15.60 2.22 12.33
CA VAL A 267 14.44 2.09 13.22
C VAL A 267 14.80 1.37 14.52
N LEU A 268 15.61 0.30 14.45
CA LEU A 268 16.10 -0.40 15.66
C LEU A 268 16.95 0.54 16.54
N LYS A 269 17.85 1.31 15.93
CA LYS A 269 18.69 2.27 16.60
C LYS A 269 17.86 3.36 17.30
N ASP A 270 16.94 3.98 16.58
CA ASP A 270 16.06 5.02 17.14
C ASP A 270 15.23 4.47 18.31
N ALA A 271 14.78 3.20 18.21
CA ALA A 271 14.06 2.52 19.28
C ALA A 271 14.95 2.30 20.53
N ASP A 272 16.19 1.83 20.34
CA ASP A 272 17.13 1.65 21.45
C ASP A 272 17.47 3.00 22.12
N GLU A 273 17.67 4.06 21.35
CA GLU A 273 17.89 5.42 21.87
C GLU A 273 16.69 5.91 22.68
N TYR A 274 15.47 5.67 22.18
CA TYR A 274 14.23 6.02 22.90
C TYR A 274 14.11 5.27 24.23
N ILE A 275 14.39 3.96 24.24
CA ILE A 275 14.37 3.12 25.45
C ILE A 275 15.35 3.66 26.49
N ASN A 276 16.59 3.92 26.09
CA ASN A 276 17.64 4.41 26.97
C ASN A 276 17.28 5.80 27.54
N LYS A 277 16.84 6.72 26.69
CA LYS A 277 16.45 8.07 27.10
C LYS A 277 15.30 8.09 28.11
N ASN A 278 14.38 7.14 28.00
CA ASN A 278 13.18 7.07 28.86
C ASN A 278 13.32 6.04 29.98
N ASN A 279 14.50 5.42 30.18
CA ASN A 279 14.77 4.40 31.18
C ASN A 279 13.75 3.24 31.15
N LEU A 280 13.35 2.79 29.94
CA LEU A 280 12.38 1.72 29.80
C LEU A 280 13.05 0.35 29.91
N ASN A 281 12.37 -0.59 30.59
CA ASN A 281 12.86 -1.96 30.75
C ASN A 281 12.16 -2.88 29.74
N PHE A 282 12.62 -2.87 28.48
CA PHE A 282 12.16 -3.76 27.43
C PHE A 282 13.16 -4.92 27.21
N PRO A 283 12.71 -6.11 26.76
CA PRO A 283 13.59 -7.24 26.52
C PRO A 283 14.67 -6.89 25.50
N LEU A 284 15.88 -7.44 25.66
CA LEU A 284 16.94 -7.34 24.64
C LEU A 284 16.61 -8.26 23.46
N GLU A 285 16.98 -7.83 22.24
CA GLU A 285 16.72 -8.55 20.99
C GLU A 285 17.89 -8.31 20.02
N GLU A 286 19.12 -8.69 20.45
CA GLU A 286 20.35 -8.43 19.69
C GLU A 286 20.37 -9.17 18.34
N GLU A 287 19.74 -10.33 18.23
CA GLU A 287 19.59 -11.09 17.01
C GLU A 287 18.84 -10.33 15.91
N ALA A 288 17.99 -9.36 16.25
CA ALA A 288 17.29 -8.51 15.29
C ALA A 288 18.26 -7.62 14.49
N LYS A 289 19.46 -7.38 14.99
CA LYS A 289 20.49 -6.57 14.32
C LYS A 289 21.28 -7.37 13.27
N ILE A 290 21.10 -8.69 13.24
CA ILE A 290 21.79 -9.57 12.30
C ILE A 290 21.03 -9.61 10.98
N LEU A 291 21.67 -9.17 9.92
CA LEU A 291 21.09 -9.20 8.57
C LEU A 291 21.33 -10.55 7.88
N GLU A 292 20.40 -10.95 7.04
CA GLU A 292 20.54 -12.13 6.19
C GLU A 292 21.68 -11.94 5.17
N LYS A 293 22.38 -13.05 4.87
CA LYS A 293 23.44 -13.06 3.85
C LYS A 293 22.85 -12.89 2.45
N ASP A 294 23.60 -12.22 1.57
CA ASP A 294 23.20 -12.05 0.18
C ASP A 294 23.04 -13.42 -0.53
N PRO A 295 21.87 -13.71 -1.08
CA PRO A 295 21.62 -14.91 -1.88
C PRO A 295 22.30 -14.82 -3.26
N ASN A 296 22.25 -15.91 -4.03
CA ASN A 296 22.93 -15.97 -5.32
C ASN A 296 22.44 -14.90 -6.30
N CYS A 297 21.14 -14.59 -6.34
CA CYS A 297 20.58 -13.58 -7.24
C CYS A 297 21.07 -12.13 -6.94
N VAL A 298 21.65 -11.88 -5.77
CA VAL A 298 22.31 -10.60 -5.45
C VAL A 298 23.77 -10.61 -5.91
N LYS A 299 24.47 -11.74 -5.82
CA LYS A 299 25.85 -11.90 -6.25
C LYS A 299 25.97 -12.00 -7.76
N ASN A 300 25.02 -12.68 -8.39
CA ASN A 300 24.90 -12.89 -9.83
C ASN A 300 23.53 -12.40 -10.29
N PRO A 301 23.33 -11.08 -10.49
CA PRO A 301 22.04 -10.49 -10.75
C PRO A 301 21.46 -10.94 -12.11
N ILE A 302 20.17 -11.20 -12.13
CA ILE A 302 19.40 -11.45 -13.35
C ILE A 302 19.15 -10.09 -14.01
N LEU A 303 19.88 -9.80 -15.09
CA LEU A 303 19.72 -8.54 -15.84
C LEU A 303 18.82 -8.69 -17.07
N GLU A 304 18.66 -9.93 -17.56
CA GLU A 304 17.82 -10.29 -18.70
C GLU A 304 17.00 -11.51 -18.36
N LEU A 305 15.73 -11.50 -18.74
CA LEU A 305 14.79 -12.60 -18.52
C LEU A 305 14.03 -12.89 -19.81
N ASP A 306 14.36 -14.01 -20.46
CA ASP A 306 13.62 -14.50 -21.63
C ASP A 306 12.30 -15.11 -21.17
N ILE A 307 11.18 -14.48 -21.53
CA ILE A 307 9.84 -14.90 -21.08
C ILE A 307 9.44 -16.29 -21.60
N LYS A 308 9.95 -16.71 -22.75
CA LYS A 308 9.66 -18.05 -23.31
C LYS A 308 10.47 -19.12 -22.62
N LYS A 309 11.79 -18.90 -22.47
CA LYS A 309 12.70 -19.84 -21.83
C LYS A 309 12.31 -20.10 -20.38
N GLU A 310 11.96 -19.05 -19.63
CA GLU A 310 11.57 -19.11 -18.23
C GLU A 310 10.07 -19.39 -18.04
N ASN A 311 9.34 -19.61 -19.13
CA ASN A 311 7.90 -19.88 -19.15
C ASN A 311 7.09 -18.84 -18.35
N ILE A 312 7.45 -17.55 -18.47
CA ILE A 312 6.69 -16.47 -17.85
C ILE A 312 5.39 -16.26 -18.61
N LYS A 313 4.26 -16.32 -17.92
CA LYS A 313 2.92 -16.17 -18.48
C LYS A 313 2.16 -14.98 -17.92
N ASN A 314 2.51 -14.57 -16.70
CA ASN A 314 1.76 -13.54 -15.99
C ASN A 314 2.66 -12.41 -15.54
N VAL A 315 2.13 -11.20 -15.60
CA VAL A 315 2.74 -9.99 -15.02
C VAL A 315 1.71 -9.34 -14.11
N ILE A 316 2.11 -9.10 -12.86
CA ILE A 316 1.31 -8.35 -11.90
C ILE A 316 1.98 -7.00 -11.65
N TRP A 317 1.31 -5.95 -12.08
CA TRP A 317 1.73 -4.57 -11.85
C TRP A 317 1.37 -4.14 -10.43
N ALA A 318 2.31 -4.18 -9.51
CA ALA A 318 2.19 -3.65 -8.15
C ALA A 318 2.79 -2.23 -8.05
N THR A 319 2.51 -1.43 -9.07
CA THR A 319 3.15 -0.14 -9.36
C THR A 319 2.37 1.05 -8.80
N GLY A 320 1.40 0.78 -7.92
CA GLY A 320 0.68 1.80 -7.18
C GLY A 320 -0.42 2.51 -7.99
N TYR A 321 -0.76 3.71 -7.53
CA TYR A 321 -1.90 4.47 -8.02
C TYR A 321 -1.53 5.93 -8.17
N VAL A 322 -2.26 6.63 -9.04
CA VAL A 322 -2.26 8.09 -9.14
C VAL A 322 -3.61 8.64 -8.72
N HIS A 323 -3.61 9.86 -8.19
CA HIS A 323 -4.84 10.57 -7.88
C HIS A 323 -5.49 11.09 -9.17
N ASP A 324 -6.82 11.08 -9.20
CA ASP A 324 -7.61 11.69 -10.25
C ASP A 324 -8.59 12.69 -9.65
N PHE A 325 -8.26 13.96 -9.80
CA PHE A 325 -9.09 15.09 -9.37
C PHE A 325 -9.71 15.83 -10.56
N SER A 326 -9.80 15.19 -11.73
CA SER A 326 -10.34 15.81 -12.96
C SER A 326 -11.78 16.32 -12.81
N TRP A 327 -12.54 15.75 -11.88
CA TRP A 327 -13.90 16.15 -11.52
C TRP A 327 -13.98 17.38 -10.60
N LEU A 328 -12.89 17.76 -9.95
CA LEU A 328 -12.82 18.87 -8.98
C LEU A 328 -12.36 20.15 -9.69
N LYS A 329 -13.30 20.99 -10.07
CA LYS A 329 -13.09 22.23 -10.84
C LYS A 329 -12.96 23.43 -9.91
N VAL A 330 -11.91 23.43 -9.08
CA VAL A 330 -11.57 24.48 -8.11
C VAL A 330 -10.11 24.87 -8.26
N ASN A 331 -9.78 26.12 -7.90
CA ASN A 331 -8.40 26.60 -7.92
C ASN A 331 -7.67 26.20 -6.62
N ALA A 332 -7.32 24.92 -6.49
CA ALA A 332 -6.67 24.34 -5.31
C ALA A 332 -5.54 23.35 -5.70
N PHE A 333 -4.94 23.55 -6.87
CA PHE A 333 -3.90 22.67 -7.41
C PHE A 333 -2.70 23.47 -7.89
N ASP A 334 -1.52 22.91 -7.67
CA ASP A 334 -0.28 23.43 -8.25
C ASP A 334 -0.20 23.19 -9.77
N LYS A 335 0.87 23.66 -10.40
CA LYS A 335 1.13 23.50 -11.85
C LYS A 335 1.27 22.04 -12.29
N MET A 336 1.52 21.13 -11.36
CA MET A 336 1.67 19.69 -11.58
C MET A 336 0.36 18.93 -11.32
N GLY A 337 -0.73 19.62 -10.95
CA GLY A 337 -2.02 19.01 -10.63
C GLY A 337 -2.08 18.36 -9.24
N LYS A 338 -1.12 18.67 -8.36
CA LYS A 338 -1.16 18.23 -6.96
C LYS A 338 -1.97 19.25 -6.14
N PRO A 339 -2.78 18.78 -5.16
CA PRO A 339 -3.49 19.70 -4.28
C PRO A 339 -2.53 20.60 -3.50
N ASP A 340 -2.85 21.90 -3.45
CA ASP A 340 -2.18 22.85 -2.57
C ASP A 340 -2.61 22.60 -1.12
N HIS A 341 -1.65 22.46 -0.22
CA HIS A 341 -1.89 22.17 1.19
C HIS A 341 -1.59 23.38 2.06
N TYR A 342 -2.54 23.75 2.92
CA TYR A 342 -2.33 24.75 3.96
C TYR A 342 -1.80 24.12 5.27
N ARG A 343 -2.17 22.86 5.53
CA ARG A 343 -1.78 22.08 6.73
C ARG A 343 -1.55 20.63 6.35
N GLY A 344 -0.57 20.33 5.58
CA GLY A 344 -0.33 18.97 5.11
C GLY A 344 1.09 18.51 5.39
#